data_337437f0c6bf320e45ab8b0fcb2500d5
#
_entry.id   337437f0c6bf320e45ab8b0fcb2500d5
#
_cell.length_a   1.000
_cell.length_b   1.000
_cell.length_c   1.000
_cell.angle_alpha   90.00
_cell.angle_beta   90.00
_cell.angle_gamma   90.00
#
_symmetry.space_group_name_H-M   'P 1'
#
loop_
_entity.id
_entity.type
_entity.pdbx_description
1 polymer ?
#
loop_
_entity_poly.entity_id
_entity_poly.type
_entity_poly.pdbx_seq_one_letter_code
_entity_poly.pdbx_strand_id
1 'polypeptide(L)'
;MPSLVGSEMCIRDRYYDLGMESRDKSDDQITIDAANAIKQYGVGIKCATITPDEDRVEEFKLKKMWRSPNGTIRNILGGTVFREPIICKNVPKLVPGWTQPIVIGRHAFGDQYRATDFLVPGEGKMEVTWTSKDGKNKKEYEVFNFTGPGIALSMYNLDDSIKNFARACMNYGLERKWP
;
A
#
# COMPACT_ATOMS: atom_id res chain seq x y z
N MET A 1 20.23 11.95 -15.56
CA MET A 1 18.96 12.49 -15.02
C MET A 1 19.04 14.00 -14.97
N PRO A 2 17.99 14.73 -15.39
CA PRO A 2 17.99 16.18 -15.16
C PRO A 2 17.97 16.41 -13.64
N SER A 3 18.99 17.09 -13.16
CA SER A 3 19.06 17.58 -11.79
C SER A 3 17.93 18.59 -11.56
N LEU A 4 17.20 18.46 -10.45
CA LEU A 4 16.24 19.46 -9.99
C LEU A 4 16.96 20.72 -9.46
N VAL A 5 18.07 21.09 -10.05
CA VAL A 5 18.92 22.19 -9.59
C VAL A 5 18.45 23.49 -10.23
N GLY A 6 17.77 24.31 -9.46
CA GLY A 6 17.77 25.75 -9.69
C GLY A 6 19.15 26.32 -9.30
N SER A 7 19.57 27.40 -9.95
CA SER A 7 20.92 28.01 -9.87
C SER A 7 21.41 28.45 -8.47
N GLU A 8 20.63 28.24 -7.41
CA GLU A 8 20.93 28.70 -6.05
C GLU A 8 20.76 27.65 -4.93
N MET A 9 20.35 26.42 -5.24
CA MET A 9 20.24 25.34 -4.24
C MET A 9 21.04 24.12 -4.64
N CYS A 10 22.11 23.84 -3.92
CA CYS A 10 22.85 22.58 -4.00
C CYS A 10 22.04 21.48 -3.30
N ILE A 11 21.17 20.79 -4.04
CA ILE A 11 20.50 19.59 -3.56
C ILE A 11 21.38 18.39 -3.89
N ARG A 12 21.76 17.60 -2.89
CA ARG A 12 22.39 16.30 -3.09
C ARG A 12 21.32 15.23 -3.06
N ASP A 13 21.00 14.69 -4.21
CA ASP A 13 20.05 13.60 -4.33
C ASP A 13 20.68 12.28 -3.92
N ARG A 14 19.93 11.46 -3.18
CA ARG A 14 20.20 10.03 -3.03
C ARG A 14 19.27 9.28 -3.95
N TYR A 15 19.84 8.60 -4.90
CA TYR A 15 19.11 7.84 -5.91
C TYR A 15 19.00 6.37 -5.53
N TYR A 16 17.79 5.83 -5.64
CA TYR A 16 17.47 4.42 -5.47
C TYR A 16 16.79 3.93 -6.74
N ASP A 17 17.41 2.97 -7.41
CA ASP A 17 16.82 2.40 -8.61
C ASP A 17 15.77 1.35 -8.25
N LEU A 18 14.50 1.70 -8.43
CA LEU A 18 13.36 0.83 -8.19
C LEU A 18 12.89 0.11 -9.46
N GLY A 19 13.74 0.02 -10.48
CA GLY A 19 13.51 -0.81 -11.66
C GLY A 19 13.46 -2.30 -11.32
N MET A 20 12.83 -3.09 -12.18
CA MET A 20 12.62 -4.53 -11.92
C MET A 20 13.93 -5.29 -11.72
N GLU A 21 14.95 -5.01 -12.53
CA GLU A 21 16.26 -5.69 -12.40
C GLU A 21 16.95 -5.39 -11.06
N SER A 22 16.98 -4.13 -10.63
CA SER A 22 17.60 -3.73 -9.37
C SER A 22 16.87 -4.31 -8.18
N ARG A 23 15.54 -4.36 -8.24
CA ARG A 23 14.72 -4.97 -7.21
C ARG A 23 14.91 -6.48 -7.14
N ASP A 24 14.97 -7.15 -8.29
CA ASP A 24 15.18 -8.59 -8.35
C ASP A 24 16.59 -8.98 -7.86
N LYS A 25 17.63 -8.22 -8.22
CA LYS A 25 18.99 -8.42 -7.73
C LYS A 25 19.11 -8.26 -6.21
N SER A 26 18.39 -7.30 -5.63
CA SER A 26 18.44 -6.99 -4.20
C SER A 26 17.37 -7.71 -3.37
N ASP A 27 16.62 -8.63 -3.95
CA ASP A 27 15.45 -9.26 -3.31
C ASP A 27 14.48 -8.23 -2.73
N ASP A 28 14.26 -7.13 -3.45
CA ASP A 28 13.46 -5.94 -3.12
C ASP A 28 13.98 -5.12 -1.93
N GLN A 29 15.20 -5.40 -1.44
CA GLN A 29 15.82 -4.65 -0.34
C GLN A 29 15.96 -3.17 -0.67
N ILE A 30 16.27 -2.84 -1.94
CA ILE A 30 16.41 -1.44 -2.39
C ILE A 30 15.13 -0.61 -2.20
N THR A 31 13.95 -1.22 -2.27
CA THR A 31 12.67 -0.56 -1.99
C THR A 31 12.55 -0.20 -0.50
N ILE A 32 13.01 -1.10 0.37
CA ILE A 32 13.03 -0.88 1.83
C ILE A 32 14.03 0.23 2.17
N ASP A 33 15.20 0.20 1.56
CA ASP A 33 16.25 1.21 1.78
C ASP A 33 15.79 2.60 1.32
N ALA A 34 15.12 2.68 0.16
CA ALA A 34 14.51 3.92 -0.32
C ALA A 34 13.46 4.47 0.67
N ALA A 35 12.60 3.60 1.20
CA ALA A 35 11.58 4.02 2.18
C ALA A 35 12.21 4.51 3.49
N ASN A 36 13.24 3.82 3.98
CA ASN A 36 13.96 4.23 5.18
C ASN A 36 14.71 5.56 4.98
N ALA A 37 15.27 5.79 3.80
CA ALA A 37 15.89 7.08 3.46
C ALA A 37 14.86 8.22 3.47
N ILE A 38 13.66 8.01 2.90
CA ILE A 38 12.57 9.00 2.97
C ILE A 38 12.20 9.28 4.44
N LYS A 39 12.13 8.25 5.26
CA LYS A 39 11.83 8.38 6.68
C LYS A 39 12.91 9.17 7.43
N GLN A 40 14.17 8.97 7.08
CA GLN A 40 15.32 9.66 7.67
C GLN A 40 15.38 11.13 7.27
N TYR A 41 15.14 11.44 6.00
CA TYR A 41 15.31 12.80 5.46
C TYR A 41 14.00 13.60 5.41
N GLY A 42 12.86 12.98 5.68
CA GLY A 42 11.55 13.63 5.69
C GLY A 42 10.99 14.00 4.31
N VAL A 43 11.68 13.66 3.23
CA VAL A 43 11.28 13.98 1.86
C VAL A 43 11.71 12.89 0.89
N GLY A 44 10.91 12.65 -0.15
CA GLY A 44 11.25 11.74 -1.23
C GLY A 44 10.37 11.94 -2.45
N ILE A 45 10.93 11.73 -3.61
CA ILE A 45 10.22 11.76 -4.89
C ILE A 45 10.34 10.38 -5.52
N LYS A 46 9.21 9.78 -5.82
CA LYS A 46 9.15 8.49 -6.50
C LYS A 46 8.56 8.65 -7.89
N CYS A 47 9.32 8.28 -8.89
CA CYS A 47 8.85 8.17 -10.27
C CYS A 47 7.99 6.92 -10.48
N ALA A 48 7.34 6.81 -11.63
CA ALA A 48 6.60 5.63 -12.01
C ALA A 48 7.50 4.38 -12.02
N THR A 49 6.95 3.25 -11.58
CA THR A 49 7.63 1.95 -11.58
C THR A 49 6.67 0.90 -12.11
N ILE A 50 7.21 -0.15 -12.69
CA ILE A 50 6.44 -1.31 -13.13
C ILE A 50 6.25 -2.25 -11.94
N THR A 51 5.01 -2.71 -11.74
CA THR A 51 4.71 -3.86 -10.88
C THR A 51 4.57 -5.07 -11.80
N PRO A 52 5.40 -6.11 -11.66
CA PRO A 52 5.32 -7.27 -12.51
C PRO A 52 4.02 -8.04 -12.28
N ASP A 53 3.41 -8.49 -13.36
CA ASP A 53 2.42 -9.54 -13.45
C ASP A 53 3.09 -10.85 -13.87
N GLU A 54 2.32 -11.90 -14.07
CA GLU A 54 2.82 -13.23 -14.42
C GLU A 54 3.59 -13.20 -15.75
N ASP A 55 3.07 -12.52 -16.78
CA ASP A 55 3.71 -12.39 -18.08
C ASP A 55 5.07 -11.67 -17.98
N ARG A 56 5.14 -10.65 -17.13
CA ARG A 56 6.38 -9.89 -16.90
C ARG A 56 7.41 -10.65 -16.08
N VAL A 57 6.98 -11.55 -15.20
CA VAL A 57 7.91 -12.45 -14.48
C VAL A 57 8.64 -13.34 -15.48
N GLU A 58 7.95 -13.86 -16.49
CA GLU A 58 8.54 -14.67 -17.56
C GLU A 58 9.41 -13.83 -18.49
N GLU A 59 8.89 -12.69 -18.98
CA GLU A 59 9.59 -11.78 -19.88
C GLU A 59 10.94 -11.32 -19.32
N PHE A 60 10.96 -10.88 -18.08
CA PHE A 60 12.15 -10.36 -17.41
C PHE A 60 12.93 -11.42 -16.61
N LYS A 61 12.49 -12.68 -16.63
CA LYS A 61 13.12 -13.80 -15.90
C LYS A 61 13.36 -13.49 -14.43
N LEU A 62 12.33 -12.92 -13.78
CA LEU A 62 12.40 -12.53 -12.38
C LEU A 62 12.35 -13.76 -11.47
N LYS A 63 12.99 -13.69 -10.30
CA LYS A 63 12.97 -14.73 -9.28
C LYS A 63 11.56 -15.00 -8.76
N LYS A 64 10.72 -13.98 -8.71
CA LYS A 64 9.32 -14.07 -8.29
C LYS A 64 8.53 -12.82 -8.71
N MET A 65 7.22 -12.87 -8.58
CA MET A 65 6.35 -11.71 -8.77
C MET A 65 6.48 -10.75 -7.57
N TRP A 66 7.29 -9.69 -7.75
CA TRP A 66 7.54 -8.69 -6.72
C TRP A 66 6.31 -7.83 -6.47
N ARG A 67 6.02 -7.55 -5.19
CA ARG A 67 4.92 -6.65 -4.81
C ARG A 67 5.18 -5.23 -5.31
N SER A 68 4.11 -4.43 -5.40
CA SER A 68 4.25 -3.02 -5.77
C SER A 68 5.16 -2.26 -4.79
N PRO A 69 6.22 -1.59 -5.26
CA PRO A 69 7.07 -0.78 -4.40
C PRO A 69 6.31 0.38 -3.73
N ASN A 70 5.22 0.85 -4.35
CA ASN A 70 4.34 1.84 -3.75
C ASN A 70 3.71 1.35 -2.45
N GLY A 71 3.27 0.10 -2.43
CA GLY A 71 2.71 -0.54 -1.22
C GLY A 71 3.76 -0.68 -0.13
N THR A 72 4.94 -1.19 -0.46
CA THR A 72 6.05 -1.37 0.47
C THR A 72 6.48 -0.05 1.10
N ILE A 73 6.71 1.00 0.28
CA ILE A 73 7.12 2.31 0.77
C ILE A 73 6.04 2.92 1.69
N ARG A 74 4.78 2.92 1.28
CA ARG A 74 3.68 3.46 2.10
C ARG A 74 3.54 2.74 3.44
N ASN A 75 3.67 1.42 3.45
CA ASN A 75 3.59 0.64 4.68
C ASN A 75 4.74 0.92 5.65
N ILE A 76 5.95 1.19 5.14
CA ILE A 76 7.12 1.54 5.96
C ILE A 76 6.99 2.96 6.50
N LEU A 77 6.54 3.91 5.67
CA LEU A 77 6.35 5.30 6.08
C LEU A 77 5.16 5.45 7.04
N GLY A 78 4.13 4.65 6.86
CA GLY A 78 2.85 4.80 7.57
C GLY A 78 2.06 6.02 7.08
N GLY A 79 0.98 6.33 7.79
CA GLY A 79 0.17 7.52 7.53
C GLY A 79 -1.00 7.28 6.57
N THR A 80 -1.63 8.38 6.16
CA THR A 80 -2.83 8.38 5.32
C THR A 80 -2.61 9.25 4.09
N VAL A 81 -3.02 8.76 2.94
CA VAL A 81 -3.00 9.54 1.70
C VAL A 81 -4.42 10.02 1.40
N PHE A 82 -4.60 11.34 1.34
CA PHE A 82 -5.85 11.94 0.90
C PHE A 82 -5.74 12.30 -0.58
N ARG A 83 -6.71 11.86 -1.36
CA ARG A 83 -6.83 12.19 -2.78
C ARG A 83 -7.99 13.12 -2.97
N GLU A 84 -7.68 14.38 -3.22
CA GLU A 84 -8.66 15.40 -3.56
C GLU A 84 -8.96 15.37 -5.06
N PRO A 85 -10.21 15.63 -5.48
CA PRO A 85 -10.53 15.74 -6.89
C PRO A 85 -9.94 17.01 -7.48
N ILE A 86 -9.37 16.90 -8.65
CA ILE A 86 -8.99 18.03 -9.49
C ILE A 86 -10.17 18.33 -10.41
N ILE A 87 -10.87 19.45 -10.17
CA ILE A 87 -12.05 19.83 -10.93
C ILE A 87 -11.68 20.93 -11.94
N CYS A 88 -11.73 20.60 -13.21
CA CYS A 88 -11.51 21.53 -14.31
C CYS A 88 -12.86 22.03 -14.85
N LYS A 89 -13.02 23.35 -15.00
CA LYS A 89 -14.28 23.95 -15.49
C LYS A 89 -14.65 23.55 -16.91
N ASN A 90 -13.64 23.29 -17.74
CA ASN A 90 -13.79 22.96 -19.16
C ASN A 90 -13.81 21.46 -19.43
N VAL A 91 -13.76 20.62 -18.40
CA VAL A 91 -13.84 19.16 -18.55
C VAL A 91 -15.15 18.67 -17.95
N PRO A 92 -16.01 18.01 -18.74
CA PRO A 92 -17.26 17.44 -18.22
C PRO A 92 -17.00 16.42 -17.12
N LYS A 93 -17.83 16.42 -16.09
CA LYS A 93 -17.78 15.41 -15.01
C LYS A 93 -18.23 14.06 -15.55
N LEU A 94 -17.54 12.99 -15.19
CA LEU A 94 -17.94 11.61 -15.54
C LEU A 94 -19.31 11.25 -14.95
N VAL A 95 -19.61 11.74 -13.75
CA VAL A 95 -20.90 11.57 -13.09
C VAL A 95 -21.50 12.96 -12.87
N PRO A 96 -22.41 13.43 -13.75
CA PRO A 96 -22.94 14.79 -13.69
C PRO A 96 -23.65 15.16 -12.38
N GLY A 97 -24.28 14.17 -11.70
CA GLY A 97 -24.98 14.36 -10.44
C GLY A 97 -24.08 14.57 -9.23
N TRP A 98 -22.80 14.37 -9.34
CA TRP A 98 -21.85 14.64 -8.23
C TRP A 98 -21.50 16.12 -8.18
N THR A 99 -22.18 16.86 -7.35
CA THR A 99 -22.04 18.32 -7.24
C THR A 99 -21.01 18.75 -6.22
N GLN A 100 -20.67 17.88 -5.26
CA GLN A 100 -19.69 18.13 -4.22
C GLN A 100 -18.42 17.31 -4.44
N PRO A 101 -17.24 17.80 -4.00
CA PRO A 101 -16.00 17.04 -4.08
C PRO A 101 -16.06 15.81 -3.16
N ILE A 102 -15.56 14.68 -3.67
CA ILE A 102 -15.41 13.46 -2.89
C ILE A 102 -13.91 13.24 -2.68
N VAL A 103 -13.47 13.22 -1.44
CA VAL A 103 -12.08 12.97 -1.06
C VAL A 103 -11.92 11.53 -0.60
N ILE A 104 -10.93 10.85 -1.15
CA ILE A 104 -10.63 9.46 -0.79
C ILE A 104 -9.45 9.44 0.18
N GLY A 105 -9.69 9.03 1.43
CA GLY A 105 -8.65 8.72 2.40
C GLY A 105 -8.20 7.27 2.23
N ARG A 106 -6.88 7.05 2.07
CA ARG A 106 -6.30 5.73 1.94
C ARG A 106 -5.46 5.37 3.15
N HIS A 107 -5.85 4.31 3.85
CA HIS A 107 -5.06 3.73 4.93
C HIS A 107 -3.93 2.87 4.36
N ALA A 108 -2.69 3.10 4.82
CA ALA A 108 -1.51 2.36 4.36
C ALA A 108 -1.03 1.38 5.43
N PHE A 109 -1.77 0.32 5.65
CA PHE A 109 -1.42 -0.73 6.59
C PHE A 109 -2.07 -2.08 6.22
N GLY A 110 -1.97 -3.10 7.05
CA GLY A 110 -2.33 -4.51 6.97
C GLY A 110 -3.69 -4.93 6.38
N ASP A 111 -4.24 -4.10 5.52
CA ASP A 111 -5.45 -4.31 4.73
C ASP A 111 -5.17 -5.17 3.48
N GLN A 112 -5.91 -4.95 2.42
CA GLN A 112 -5.82 -5.66 1.13
C GLN A 112 -4.39 -5.85 0.61
N TYR A 113 -3.46 -4.91 0.87
CA TYR A 113 -2.07 -5.00 0.38
C TYR A 113 -1.19 -5.99 1.13
N ARG A 114 -1.62 -6.41 2.32
CA ARG A 114 -0.94 -7.43 3.14
C ARG A 114 -1.85 -8.60 3.47
N ALA A 115 -2.96 -8.71 2.79
CA ALA A 115 -3.84 -9.87 2.91
C ALA A 115 -3.07 -11.15 2.56
N THR A 116 -3.44 -12.22 3.22
CA THR A 116 -3.04 -13.57 2.84
C THR A 116 -4.22 -14.22 2.16
N ASP A 117 -4.06 -14.60 0.90
CA ASP A 117 -5.07 -15.24 0.08
C ASP A 117 -4.54 -16.54 -0.51
N PHE A 118 -5.42 -17.48 -0.72
CA PHE A 118 -5.10 -18.77 -1.34
C PHE A 118 -6.33 -19.40 -1.99
N LEU A 119 -6.08 -20.26 -2.98
CA LEU A 119 -7.10 -21.06 -3.61
C LEU A 119 -7.47 -22.23 -2.71
N VAL A 120 -8.76 -22.39 -2.44
CA VAL A 120 -9.32 -23.56 -1.76
C VAL A 120 -9.66 -24.60 -2.82
N PRO A 121 -9.05 -25.79 -2.81
CA PRO A 121 -9.15 -26.75 -3.91
C PRO A 121 -10.47 -27.54 -3.93
N GLY A 122 -11.25 -27.52 -2.84
CA GLY A 122 -12.48 -28.33 -2.74
C GLY A 122 -13.21 -28.12 -1.43
N GLU A 123 -14.02 -29.07 -1.06
CA GLU A 123 -14.76 -29.07 0.21
C GLU A 123 -13.80 -29.03 1.40
N GLY A 124 -14.16 -28.24 2.42
CA GLY A 124 -13.33 -28.13 3.62
C GLY A 124 -13.70 -26.95 4.49
N LYS A 125 -13.11 -26.93 5.67
CA LYS A 125 -13.36 -25.90 6.69
C LYS A 125 -12.22 -24.88 6.75
N MET A 126 -12.56 -23.60 6.73
CA MET A 126 -11.64 -22.51 7.00
C MET A 126 -11.78 -22.07 8.45
N GLU A 127 -10.66 -22.03 9.16
CA GLU A 127 -10.60 -21.57 10.55
C GLU A 127 -9.54 -20.47 10.69
N VAL A 128 -9.77 -19.53 11.59
CA VAL A 128 -8.78 -18.54 12.01
C VAL A 128 -8.40 -18.79 13.45
N THR A 129 -7.11 -18.94 13.69
CA THR A 129 -6.55 -19.15 15.02
C THR A 129 -5.64 -17.99 15.39
N TRP A 130 -5.87 -17.40 16.58
CA TRP A 130 -4.93 -16.49 17.21
C TRP A 130 -4.35 -17.15 18.47
N THR A 131 -3.02 -17.07 18.60
CA THR A 131 -2.31 -17.59 19.77
C THR A 131 -1.45 -16.48 20.36
N SER A 132 -1.51 -16.28 21.68
CA SER A 132 -0.65 -15.34 22.38
C SER A 132 0.83 -15.76 22.26
N LYS A 133 1.75 -14.79 22.37
CA LYS A 133 3.21 -15.04 22.24
C LYS A 133 3.73 -16.09 23.23
N ASP A 134 3.13 -16.17 24.42
CA ASP A 134 3.48 -17.14 25.47
C ASP A 134 2.75 -18.49 25.31
N GLY A 135 1.93 -18.64 24.31
CA GLY A 135 1.16 -19.86 24.01
C GLY A 135 -0.01 -20.14 24.95
N LYS A 136 -0.23 -19.31 25.99
CA LYS A 136 -1.22 -19.60 27.04
C LYS A 136 -2.66 -19.29 26.63
N ASN A 137 -2.84 -18.32 25.74
CA ASN A 137 -4.16 -17.93 25.28
C ASN A 137 -4.30 -18.27 23.79
N LYS A 138 -5.41 -18.91 23.45
CA LYS A 138 -5.76 -19.29 22.08
C LYS A 138 -7.21 -18.89 21.83
N LYS A 139 -7.48 -18.36 20.64
CA LYS A 139 -8.83 -18.13 20.12
C LYS A 139 -8.94 -18.77 18.77
N GLU A 140 -10.00 -19.53 18.55
CA GLU A 140 -10.28 -20.22 17.31
C GLU A 140 -11.70 -19.87 16.87
N TYR A 141 -11.84 -19.56 15.59
CA TYR A 141 -13.10 -19.23 14.99
C TYR A 141 -13.23 -19.98 13.66
N GLU A 142 -14.34 -20.71 13.50
CA GLU A 142 -14.74 -21.20 12.19
C GLU A 142 -15.22 -20.01 11.36
N VAL A 143 -14.64 -19.83 10.17
CA VAL A 143 -14.98 -18.73 9.27
C VAL A 143 -16.00 -19.20 8.25
N PHE A 144 -15.74 -20.34 7.60
CA PHE A 144 -16.61 -20.86 6.53
C PHE A 144 -16.37 -22.35 6.27
N ASN A 145 -17.44 -23.05 5.93
CA ASN A 145 -17.39 -24.42 5.42
C ASN A 145 -17.61 -24.41 3.91
N PHE A 146 -16.54 -24.66 3.17
CA PHE A 146 -16.58 -24.72 1.71
C PHE A 146 -17.26 -26.02 1.26
N THR A 147 -18.22 -25.90 0.36
CA THR A 147 -18.90 -27.02 -0.29
C THR A 147 -18.33 -27.34 -1.68
N GLY A 148 -17.21 -26.71 -2.04
CA GLY A 148 -16.52 -26.87 -3.30
C GLY A 148 -15.33 -25.91 -3.40
N PRO A 149 -14.66 -25.85 -4.57
CA PRO A 149 -13.52 -24.95 -4.77
C PRO A 149 -13.87 -23.48 -4.56
N GLY A 150 -12.93 -22.68 -4.05
CA GLY A 150 -13.14 -21.28 -3.79
C GLY A 150 -11.86 -20.52 -3.50
N ILE A 151 -12.01 -19.35 -2.91
CA ILE A 151 -10.90 -18.47 -2.50
C ILE A 151 -11.09 -18.11 -1.04
N ALA A 152 -10.01 -18.15 -0.27
CA ALA A 152 -9.95 -17.68 1.10
C ALA A 152 -9.04 -16.45 1.19
N LEU A 153 -9.44 -15.48 2.02
CA LEU A 153 -8.69 -14.24 2.26
C LEU A 153 -8.70 -13.92 3.75
N SER A 154 -7.55 -13.53 4.28
CA SER A 154 -7.38 -13.05 5.64
C SER A 154 -6.70 -11.69 5.67
N MET A 155 -7.21 -10.77 6.49
CA MET A 155 -6.66 -9.43 6.70
C MET A 155 -6.48 -9.16 8.19
N TYR A 156 -5.62 -8.18 8.52
CA TYR A 156 -5.40 -7.76 9.90
C TYR A 156 -5.16 -6.26 10.00
N ASN A 157 -5.32 -5.71 11.19
CA ASN A 157 -4.92 -4.34 11.49
C ASN A 157 -4.48 -4.22 12.95
N LEU A 158 -3.85 -3.09 13.30
CA LEU A 158 -3.45 -2.74 14.65
C LEU A 158 -4.24 -1.53 15.15
N ASP A 159 -4.59 -1.52 16.42
CA ASP A 159 -5.33 -0.42 17.04
C ASP A 159 -4.67 0.95 16.84
N ASP A 160 -3.35 1.02 17.00
CA ASP A 160 -2.63 2.28 16.81
C ASP A 160 -2.68 2.77 15.36
N SER A 161 -2.64 1.85 14.39
CA SER A 161 -2.80 2.19 12.99
C SER A 161 -4.21 2.71 12.69
N ILE A 162 -5.24 2.06 13.23
CA ILE A 162 -6.64 2.48 13.11
C ILE A 162 -6.84 3.87 13.74
N LYS A 163 -6.36 4.08 14.97
CA LYS A 163 -6.45 5.37 15.67
C LYS A 163 -5.75 6.50 14.90
N ASN A 164 -4.56 6.21 14.34
CA ASN A 164 -3.82 7.20 13.55
C ASN A 164 -4.55 7.55 12.26
N PHE A 165 -5.14 6.58 11.59
CA PHE A 165 -5.98 6.82 10.41
C PHE A 165 -7.20 7.67 10.74
N ALA A 166 -7.93 7.32 11.80
CA ALA A 166 -9.10 8.09 12.25
C ALA A 166 -8.71 9.53 12.61
N ARG A 167 -7.63 9.72 13.37
CA ARG A 167 -7.12 11.07 13.71
C ARG A 167 -6.75 11.87 12.48
N ALA A 168 -6.07 11.25 11.51
CA ALA A 168 -5.73 11.92 10.25
C ALA A 168 -6.97 12.36 9.48
N CYS A 169 -7.99 11.51 9.39
CA CYS A 169 -9.26 11.84 8.72
C CYS A 169 -10.00 12.98 9.44
N MET A 170 -10.09 12.93 10.76
CA MET A 170 -10.76 13.99 11.56
C MET A 170 -10.02 15.32 11.44
N ASN A 171 -8.69 15.32 11.55
CA ASN A 171 -7.89 16.55 11.39
C ASN A 171 -8.05 17.13 9.98
N TYR A 172 -8.07 16.29 8.96
CA TYR A 172 -8.31 16.73 7.59
C TYR A 172 -9.69 17.40 7.44
N GLY A 173 -10.75 16.80 8.02
CA GLY A 173 -12.09 17.38 8.01
C GLY A 173 -12.14 18.73 8.74
N LEU A 174 -11.49 18.83 9.92
CA LEU A 174 -11.40 20.08 10.68
C LEU A 174 -10.65 21.18 9.91
N GLU A 175 -9.53 20.87 9.30
CA GLU A 175 -8.76 21.80 8.47
C GLU A 175 -9.59 22.34 7.31
N ARG A 176 -10.38 21.48 6.69
CA ARG A 176 -11.31 21.83 5.61
C ARG A 176 -12.61 22.46 6.08
N LYS A 177 -12.84 22.56 7.39
CA LYS A 177 -14.09 23.06 7.99
C LYS A 177 -15.33 22.30 7.49
N TRP A 178 -15.18 21.01 7.34
CA TRP A 178 -16.28 20.12 6.99
C TRP A 178 -17.15 19.81 8.23
N PRO A 179 -18.47 19.60 8.04
CA PRO A 179 -19.38 19.24 9.13
C PRO A 179 -19.10 17.87 9.73
#